data_ce39712424747a1f7d1bb92952908372
#
_entry.id   ce39712424747a1f7d1bb92952908372
#
_cell.length_a   1.000
_cell.length_b   1.000
_cell.length_c   1.000
_cell.angle_alpha   90.00
_cell.angle_beta   90.00
_cell.angle_gamma   90.00
#
_symmetry.space_group_name_H-M   'P 1'
#
loop_
_entity.id
_entity.type
_entity.pdbx_description
1 polymer ?
#
loop_
_entity_poly.entity_id
_entity_poly.type
_entity_poly.pdbx_seq_one_letter_code
_entity_poly.pdbx_strand_id
1 'polypeptide(L)'
;MAIAADVEARARQSRGRGHQAIHAMVARLLERRGASGVLADIGCGTGDLAREVRGRFTSIVGVDAVRYDGLPPDVTFVPADLDRERLPLDDASVDVAAAVEVIEHLENPRAFMRELTRITRPGGWIAVTTPNQLSALSLVTLIAKGRFSAFQERDYPAHRTALLEVDLRRIADECGLEAAAIDYSRRGRVPLTPWHYPTPLAAAFPRRLSDNLALTARRCASRS
;
A
#
# COMPACT_ATOMS: atom_id res chain seq x y z
N MET A 1 2.64 17.91 -17.03
CA MET A 1 2.79 18.88 -15.90
C MET A 1 3.98 18.44 -15.06
N ALA A 2 4.93 19.30 -14.74
CA ALA A 2 6.12 18.93 -13.99
C ALA A 2 5.74 18.56 -12.53
N ILE A 3 6.36 17.50 -12.00
CA ILE A 3 6.28 17.13 -10.59
C ILE A 3 7.11 18.14 -9.79
N ALA A 4 6.62 18.54 -8.61
CA ALA A 4 7.34 19.51 -7.78
C ALA A 4 8.64 18.88 -7.23
N ALA A 5 9.72 19.67 -7.16
CA ALA A 5 11.06 19.17 -6.79
C ALA A 5 11.12 18.56 -5.37
N ASP A 6 10.29 19.05 -4.46
CA ASP A 6 10.16 18.51 -3.10
C ASP A 6 9.50 17.13 -3.07
N VAL A 7 8.54 16.85 -3.97
CA VAL A 7 7.89 15.54 -4.13
C VAL A 7 8.89 14.52 -4.67
N GLU A 8 9.67 14.90 -5.70
CA GLU A 8 10.74 14.04 -6.21
C GLU A 8 11.79 13.74 -5.14
N ALA A 9 12.19 14.75 -4.35
CA ALA A 9 13.17 14.58 -3.29
C ALA A 9 12.68 13.58 -2.22
N ARG A 10 11.41 13.66 -1.80
CA ARG A 10 10.79 12.71 -0.86
C ARG A 10 10.70 11.30 -1.44
N ALA A 11 10.28 11.17 -2.71
CA ALA A 11 10.23 9.89 -3.39
C ALA A 11 11.62 9.24 -3.46
N ARG A 12 12.66 10.00 -3.81
CA ARG A 12 14.05 9.52 -3.83
C ARG A 12 14.59 9.12 -2.46
N GLN A 13 14.13 9.77 -1.38
CA GLN A 13 14.49 9.41 0.00
C GLN A 13 13.99 8.01 0.38
N SER A 14 12.81 7.60 -0.08
CA SER A 14 12.25 6.25 0.12
C SER A 14 13.01 5.18 -0.67
N ARG A 15 13.87 5.56 -1.63
CA ARG A 15 14.62 4.69 -2.55
C ARG A 15 13.73 3.79 -3.42
N GLY A 16 12.42 4.01 -3.42
CA GLY A 16 11.44 3.23 -4.20
C GLY A 16 11.46 1.72 -3.92
N ARG A 17 11.97 1.31 -2.75
CA ARG A 17 12.08 -0.10 -2.36
C ARG A 17 11.23 -0.35 -1.11
N GLY A 18 10.28 -1.25 -1.24
CA GLY A 18 9.54 -1.80 -0.11
C GLY A 18 10.13 -3.13 0.39
N HIS A 19 9.60 -3.61 1.51
CA HIS A 19 9.96 -4.93 2.03
C HIS A 19 9.37 -6.02 1.13
N GLN A 20 10.19 -6.87 0.50
CA GLN A 20 9.75 -7.96 -0.39
C GLN A 20 8.62 -8.80 0.21
N ALA A 21 8.65 -9.05 1.52
CA ALA A 21 7.60 -9.81 2.20
C ALA A 21 6.21 -9.15 2.12
N ILE A 22 6.13 -7.82 2.01
CA ILE A 22 4.87 -7.08 1.90
C ILE A 22 4.32 -7.21 0.47
N HIS A 23 5.16 -7.04 -0.54
CA HIS A 23 4.77 -7.24 -1.95
C HIS A 23 4.32 -8.69 -2.20
N ALA A 24 5.05 -9.68 -1.67
CA ALA A 24 4.64 -11.08 -1.73
C ALA A 24 3.32 -11.35 -0.98
N MET A 25 3.03 -10.63 0.12
CA MET A 25 1.73 -10.69 0.79
C MET A 25 0.63 -10.18 -0.12
N VAL A 26 0.80 -9.00 -0.72
CA VAL A 26 -0.19 -8.40 -1.64
C VAL A 26 -0.42 -9.31 -2.85
N ALA A 27 0.64 -9.85 -3.47
CA ALA A 27 0.54 -10.79 -4.57
C ALA A 27 -0.33 -12.00 -4.22
N ARG A 28 -0.11 -12.61 -3.05
CA ARG A 28 -0.95 -13.74 -2.55
C ARG A 28 -2.38 -13.32 -2.25
N LEU A 29 -2.62 -12.11 -1.75
CA LEU A 29 -3.96 -11.60 -1.50
C LEU A 29 -4.73 -11.43 -2.82
N LEU A 30 -4.12 -10.81 -3.82
CA LEU A 30 -4.70 -10.66 -5.16
C LEU A 30 -4.97 -12.02 -5.82
N GLU A 31 -4.07 -12.98 -5.64
CA GLU A 31 -4.26 -14.35 -6.12
C GLU A 31 -5.49 -15.03 -5.51
N ARG A 32 -5.63 -14.97 -4.20
CA ARG A 32 -6.79 -15.54 -3.48
C ARG A 32 -8.12 -14.88 -3.89
N ARG A 33 -8.09 -13.65 -4.39
CA ARG A 33 -9.25 -12.92 -4.93
C ARG A 33 -9.53 -13.23 -6.40
N GLY A 34 -8.70 -14.03 -7.07
CA GLY A 34 -8.80 -14.29 -8.51
C GLY A 34 -8.56 -13.03 -9.36
N ALA A 35 -7.80 -12.07 -8.82
CA ALA A 35 -7.53 -10.80 -9.47
C ALA A 35 -6.67 -11.00 -10.73
N SER A 36 -7.07 -10.39 -11.84
CA SER A 36 -6.42 -10.47 -13.15
C SER A 36 -6.74 -9.23 -13.98
N GLY A 37 -6.27 -9.16 -15.23
CA GLY A 37 -6.52 -8.04 -16.13
C GLY A 37 -5.47 -6.96 -16.02
N VAL A 38 -5.85 -5.69 -15.89
CA VAL A 38 -4.97 -4.51 -15.79
C VAL A 38 -4.71 -4.18 -14.32
N LEU A 39 -3.45 -4.16 -13.91
CA LEU A 39 -3.01 -3.72 -12.58
C LEU A 39 -2.45 -2.29 -12.66
N ALA A 40 -2.96 -1.40 -11.82
CA ALA A 40 -2.27 -0.14 -11.47
C ALA A 40 -1.51 -0.33 -10.15
N ASP A 41 -0.17 -0.22 -10.21
CA ASP A 41 0.74 -0.21 -9.07
C ASP A 41 1.04 1.25 -8.71
N ILE A 42 0.35 1.78 -7.70
CA ILE A 42 0.42 3.18 -7.29
C ILE A 42 1.49 3.34 -6.22
N GLY A 43 2.50 4.15 -6.50
CA GLY A 43 3.76 4.19 -5.76
C GLY A 43 4.65 3.01 -6.11
N CYS A 44 4.78 2.72 -7.41
CA CYS A 44 5.39 1.49 -7.93
C CYS A 44 6.89 1.35 -7.60
N GLY A 45 7.58 2.45 -7.27
CA GLY A 45 9.00 2.43 -6.95
C GLY A 45 9.84 1.72 -8.00
N THR A 46 10.65 0.76 -7.56
CA THR A 46 11.47 -0.08 -8.45
C THR A 46 10.69 -1.23 -9.10
N GLY A 47 9.37 -1.34 -8.88
CA GLY A 47 8.51 -2.38 -9.46
C GLY A 47 8.56 -3.72 -8.73
N ASP A 48 8.69 -3.69 -7.41
CA ASP A 48 8.78 -4.92 -6.60
C ASP A 48 7.46 -5.71 -6.65
N LEU A 49 6.29 -5.03 -6.61
CA LEU A 49 5.00 -5.70 -6.79
C LEU A 49 4.86 -6.29 -8.21
N ALA A 50 5.25 -5.54 -9.24
CA ALA A 50 5.20 -6.02 -10.61
C ALA A 50 6.00 -7.33 -10.81
N ARG A 51 7.16 -7.47 -10.13
CA ARG A 51 7.94 -8.72 -10.16
C ARG A 51 7.23 -9.88 -9.47
N GLU A 52 6.60 -9.62 -8.31
CA GLU A 52 5.89 -10.65 -7.54
C GLU A 52 4.63 -11.17 -8.27
N VAL A 53 3.98 -10.33 -9.09
CA VAL A 53 2.75 -10.69 -9.81
C VAL A 53 2.99 -11.02 -11.29
N ARG A 54 4.26 -11.16 -11.71
CA ARG A 54 4.62 -11.39 -13.12
C ARG A 54 3.83 -12.56 -13.73
N GLY A 55 3.30 -12.33 -14.93
CA GLY A 55 2.51 -13.33 -15.69
C GLY A 55 1.07 -13.51 -15.20
N ARG A 56 0.64 -12.80 -14.15
CA ARG A 56 -0.74 -12.85 -13.65
C ARG A 56 -1.65 -11.82 -14.30
N PHE A 57 -1.11 -10.64 -14.58
CA PHE A 57 -1.84 -9.52 -15.17
C PHE A 57 -1.52 -9.39 -16.65
N THR A 58 -2.50 -8.95 -17.44
CA THR A 58 -2.33 -8.71 -18.88
C THR A 58 -1.46 -7.50 -19.16
N SER A 59 -1.53 -6.49 -18.26
CA SER A 59 -0.66 -5.31 -18.29
C SER A 59 -0.54 -4.72 -16.88
N ILE A 60 0.59 -4.04 -16.64
CA ILE A 60 0.87 -3.35 -15.39
C ILE A 60 1.20 -1.89 -15.70
N VAL A 61 0.47 -0.98 -15.07
CA VAL A 61 0.73 0.46 -15.11
C VAL A 61 1.33 0.85 -13.76
N GLY A 62 2.59 1.29 -13.76
CA GLY A 62 3.27 1.79 -12.58
C GLY A 62 3.15 3.31 -12.49
N VAL A 63 2.61 3.82 -11.39
CA VAL A 63 2.43 5.26 -11.14
C VAL A 63 3.33 5.68 -9.99
N ASP A 64 4.21 6.65 -10.21
CA ASP A 64 5.09 7.20 -9.16
C ASP A 64 5.56 8.60 -9.54
N ALA A 65 6.08 9.37 -8.57
CA ALA A 65 6.68 10.67 -8.84
C ALA A 65 8.00 10.55 -9.62
N VAL A 66 8.71 9.43 -9.46
CA VAL A 66 10.03 9.21 -10.05
C VAL A 66 10.07 7.87 -10.77
N ARG A 67 10.61 7.83 -11.99
CA ARG A 67 10.96 6.57 -12.63
C ARG A 67 12.30 6.09 -12.10
N TYR A 68 12.32 4.94 -11.46
CA TYR A 68 13.53 4.29 -10.96
C TYR A 68 14.15 3.36 -12.01
N ASP A 69 15.48 3.30 -12.05
CA ASP A 69 16.22 2.46 -13.03
C ASP A 69 15.90 0.97 -12.92
N GLY A 70 15.43 0.51 -11.77
CA GLY A 70 15.07 -0.89 -11.55
C GLY A 70 13.66 -1.29 -11.99
N LEU A 71 12.84 -0.36 -12.51
CA LEU A 71 11.47 -0.66 -12.95
C LEU A 71 11.49 -1.63 -14.14
N PRO A 72 10.75 -2.77 -14.09
CA PRO A 72 10.70 -3.71 -15.19
C PRO A 72 10.26 -3.05 -16.50
N PRO A 73 10.85 -3.43 -17.66
CA PRO A 73 10.57 -2.80 -18.95
C PRO A 73 9.15 -3.07 -19.48
N ASP A 74 8.49 -4.09 -18.98
CA ASP A 74 7.12 -4.48 -19.29
C ASP A 74 6.07 -3.70 -18.46
N VAL A 75 6.51 -2.82 -17.54
CA VAL A 75 5.65 -1.90 -16.80
C VAL A 75 5.52 -0.57 -17.54
N THR A 76 4.30 -0.18 -17.87
CA THR A 76 4.01 1.14 -18.42
C THR A 76 4.10 2.18 -17.30
N PHE A 77 5.07 3.07 -17.35
CA PHE A 77 5.28 4.08 -16.31
C PHE A 77 4.49 5.37 -16.60
N VAL A 78 3.79 5.85 -15.59
CA VAL A 78 3.04 7.11 -15.61
C VAL A 78 3.52 8.00 -14.45
N PRO A 79 4.14 9.15 -14.72
CA PRO A 79 4.60 10.06 -13.66
C PRO A 79 3.42 10.76 -13.00
N ALA A 80 3.35 10.73 -11.66
CA ALA A 80 2.33 11.44 -10.90
C ALA A 80 2.80 11.82 -9.48
N ASP A 81 2.31 12.96 -9.01
CA ASP A 81 2.33 13.33 -7.61
C ASP A 81 1.10 12.72 -6.93
N LEU A 82 1.32 11.80 -6.00
CA LEU A 82 0.25 11.03 -5.35
C LEU A 82 -0.50 11.83 -4.27
N ASP A 83 0.03 12.97 -3.82
CA ASP A 83 -0.66 13.92 -2.93
C ASP A 83 -1.66 14.82 -3.68
N ARG A 84 -1.69 14.76 -5.02
CA ARG A 84 -2.65 15.52 -5.82
C ARG A 84 -4.04 14.91 -5.79
N GLU A 85 -5.03 15.75 -6.08
CA GLU A 85 -6.45 15.37 -6.04
C GLU A 85 -6.84 14.34 -7.09
N ARG A 86 -6.12 14.25 -8.22
CA ARG A 86 -6.46 13.35 -9.32
C ARG A 86 -5.25 12.63 -9.90
N LEU A 87 -5.31 11.29 -9.92
CA LEU A 87 -4.34 10.46 -10.63
C LEU A 87 -4.56 10.56 -12.16
N PRO A 88 -3.47 10.54 -12.97
CA PRO A 88 -3.56 10.66 -14.44
C PRO A 88 -3.95 9.32 -15.10
N LEU A 89 -4.99 8.69 -14.57
CA LEU A 89 -5.62 7.48 -15.09
C LEU A 89 -7.11 7.74 -15.25
N ASP A 90 -7.72 7.15 -16.28
CA ASP A 90 -9.14 7.30 -16.55
C ASP A 90 -10.02 6.59 -15.51
N ASP A 91 -11.27 7.00 -15.41
CA ASP A 91 -12.26 6.38 -14.55
C ASP A 91 -12.49 4.92 -14.99
N ALA A 92 -12.55 4.01 -14.04
CA ALA A 92 -12.83 2.59 -14.29
C ALA A 92 -11.88 1.93 -15.33
N SER A 93 -10.63 2.38 -15.42
CA SER A 93 -9.64 1.94 -16.42
C SER A 93 -8.84 0.71 -16.02
N VAL A 94 -8.87 0.32 -14.73
CA VAL A 94 -8.07 -0.80 -14.24
C VAL A 94 -8.91 -1.84 -13.51
N ASP A 95 -8.46 -3.09 -13.55
CA ASP A 95 -9.09 -4.21 -12.84
C ASP A 95 -8.69 -4.25 -11.37
N VAL A 96 -7.46 -3.84 -11.10
CA VAL A 96 -6.88 -3.80 -9.76
C VAL A 96 -6.10 -2.50 -9.57
N ALA A 97 -6.35 -1.80 -8.46
CA ALA A 97 -5.48 -0.74 -7.97
C ALA A 97 -4.77 -1.21 -6.70
N ALA A 98 -3.45 -1.25 -6.71
CA ALA A 98 -2.64 -1.61 -5.56
C ALA A 98 -1.76 -0.43 -5.13
N ALA A 99 -1.63 -0.21 -3.82
CA ALA A 99 -0.74 0.79 -3.23
C ALA A 99 -0.04 0.18 -2.03
N VAL A 100 1.25 -0.15 -2.19
CA VAL A 100 2.03 -0.87 -1.20
C VAL A 100 2.94 0.09 -0.45
N GLU A 101 2.65 0.31 0.85
CA GLU A 101 3.41 1.26 1.70
C GLU A 101 3.42 2.69 1.10
N VAL A 102 2.25 3.19 0.75
CA VAL A 102 2.07 4.52 0.13
C VAL A 102 1.18 5.43 0.97
N ILE A 103 0.05 4.91 1.46
CA ILE A 103 -1.02 5.72 2.07
C ILE A 103 -0.57 6.49 3.31
N GLU A 104 0.42 5.99 4.05
CA GLU A 104 1.03 6.65 5.20
C GLU A 104 1.89 7.87 4.84
N HIS A 105 2.33 7.95 3.58
CA HIS A 105 3.13 9.07 3.07
C HIS A 105 2.28 10.28 2.67
N LEU A 106 0.97 10.10 2.52
CA LEU A 106 0.07 11.07 1.95
C LEU A 106 -0.59 11.96 3.01
N GLU A 107 -0.84 13.21 2.63
CA GLU A 107 -1.55 14.18 3.48
C GLU A 107 -3.03 13.87 3.61
N ASN A 108 -3.65 13.34 2.53
CA ASN A 108 -5.07 13.04 2.50
C ASN A 108 -5.37 11.58 2.08
N PRO A 109 -5.28 10.62 2.99
CA PRO A 109 -5.59 9.20 2.72
C PRO A 109 -7.01 8.98 2.16
N ARG A 110 -7.98 9.81 2.56
CA ARG A 110 -9.37 9.71 2.06
C ARG A 110 -9.49 10.12 0.60
N ALA A 111 -8.84 11.20 0.20
CA ALA A 111 -8.79 11.62 -1.20
C ALA A 111 -8.11 10.56 -2.06
N PHE A 112 -6.99 10.03 -1.58
CA PHE A 112 -6.26 8.97 -2.27
C PHE A 112 -7.12 7.71 -2.47
N MET A 113 -7.83 7.26 -1.43
CA MET A 113 -8.70 6.08 -1.53
C MET A 113 -9.87 6.30 -2.50
N ARG A 114 -10.44 7.53 -2.55
CA ARG A 114 -11.44 7.90 -3.58
C ARG A 114 -10.85 7.80 -4.99
N GLU A 115 -9.60 8.21 -5.19
CA GLU A 115 -8.93 8.09 -6.49
C GLU A 115 -8.68 6.62 -6.86
N LEU A 116 -8.20 5.78 -5.94
CA LEU A 116 -8.10 4.34 -6.18
C LEU A 116 -9.45 3.73 -6.56
N THR A 117 -10.52 4.17 -5.88
CA THR A 117 -11.89 3.72 -6.20
C THR A 117 -12.32 4.20 -7.58
N ARG A 118 -12.03 5.46 -7.95
CA ARG A 118 -12.39 6.03 -9.24
C ARG A 118 -11.76 5.29 -10.41
N ILE A 119 -10.46 5.03 -10.35
CA ILE A 119 -9.71 4.36 -11.44
C ILE A 119 -10.03 2.87 -11.55
N THR A 120 -10.40 2.21 -10.45
CA THR A 120 -10.75 0.79 -10.44
C THR A 120 -12.13 0.58 -11.04
N ARG A 121 -12.31 -0.33 -11.98
CA ARG A 121 -13.61 -0.66 -12.58
C ARG A 121 -14.62 -1.22 -11.55
N PRO A 122 -15.94 -1.10 -11.77
CA PRO A 122 -16.94 -1.80 -10.96
C PRO A 122 -16.64 -3.31 -10.90
N GLY A 123 -16.66 -3.89 -9.70
CA GLY A 123 -16.27 -5.28 -9.45
C GLY A 123 -14.77 -5.53 -9.39
N GLY A 124 -13.92 -4.54 -9.63
CA GLY A 124 -12.46 -4.63 -9.49
C GLY A 124 -11.99 -4.57 -8.04
N TRP A 125 -10.72 -4.87 -7.80
CA TRP A 125 -10.12 -4.96 -6.48
C TRP A 125 -9.20 -3.77 -6.17
N ILE A 126 -9.20 -3.37 -4.91
CA ILE A 126 -8.26 -2.41 -4.34
C ILE A 126 -7.47 -3.10 -3.24
N ALA A 127 -6.14 -2.93 -3.23
CA ALA A 127 -5.24 -3.45 -2.20
C ALA A 127 -4.34 -2.33 -1.70
N VAL A 128 -4.37 -2.04 -0.40
CA VAL A 128 -3.56 -1.00 0.23
C VAL A 128 -2.85 -1.57 1.44
N THR A 129 -1.55 -1.31 1.59
CA THR A 129 -0.80 -1.67 2.79
C THR A 129 -0.30 -0.45 3.54
N THR A 130 -0.09 -0.62 4.83
CA THR A 130 0.50 0.40 5.71
C THR A 130 1.11 -0.26 6.95
N PRO A 131 2.04 0.40 7.68
CA PRO A 131 2.54 -0.10 8.96
C PRO A 131 1.42 -0.37 9.97
N ASN A 132 1.53 -1.48 10.68
CA ASN A 132 0.58 -1.88 11.71
C ASN A 132 0.87 -1.18 13.04
N GLN A 133 0.14 -0.12 13.34
CA GLN A 133 0.32 0.67 14.57
C GLN A 133 -0.06 -0.10 15.85
N LEU A 134 -0.82 -1.20 15.72
CA LEU A 134 -1.22 -2.05 16.84
C LEU A 134 -0.30 -3.27 17.04
N SER A 135 0.82 -3.34 16.33
CA SER A 135 1.86 -4.35 16.56
C SER A 135 2.50 -4.18 17.95
N ALA A 136 3.01 -5.28 18.51
CA ALA A 136 3.70 -5.25 19.80
C ALA A 136 4.88 -4.26 19.77
N LEU A 137 5.66 -4.24 18.68
CA LEU A 137 6.75 -3.30 18.50
C LEU A 137 6.25 -1.85 18.54
N SER A 138 5.17 -1.55 17.82
CA SER A 138 4.66 -0.19 17.72
C SER A 138 4.07 0.30 19.04
N LEU A 139 3.34 -0.56 19.76
CA LEU A 139 2.78 -0.23 21.08
C LEU A 139 3.86 -0.02 22.15
N VAL A 140 4.87 -0.89 22.19
CA VAL A 140 6.01 -0.71 23.10
C VAL A 140 6.75 0.60 22.79
N THR A 141 6.96 0.90 21.52
CA THR A 141 7.61 2.13 21.08
C THR A 141 6.78 3.37 21.43
N LEU A 142 5.46 3.29 21.27
CA LEU A 142 4.54 4.37 21.65
C LEU A 142 4.62 4.68 23.15
N ILE A 143 4.59 3.63 23.99
CA ILE A 143 4.70 3.80 25.45
C ILE A 143 6.06 4.37 25.85
N ALA A 144 7.14 3.86 25.23
CA ALA A 144 8.50 4.26 25.61
C ALA A 144 8.94 5.61 25.04
N LYS A 145 8.44 6.01 23.86
CA LYS A 145 8.92 7.17 23.10
C LYS A 145 7.82 8.18 22.70
N GLY A 146 6.56 7.92 23.04
CA GLY A 146 5.43 8.79 22.69
C GLY A 146 5.06 8.80 21.20
N ARG A 147 5.59 7.84 20.38
CA ARG A 147 5.31 7.76 18.94
C ARG A 147 5.39 6.33 18.42
N PHE A 148 4.67 6.02 17.34
CA PHE A 148 4.65 4.70 16.73
C PHE A 148 5.99 4.32 16.11
N SER A 149 6.27 3.01 15.99
CA SER A 149 7.58 2.50 15.54
C SER A 149 7.98 2.93 14.13
N ALA A 150 6.99 3.11 13.23
CA ALA A 150 7.19 3.57 11.85
C ALA A 150 7.09 5.11 11.70
N PHE A 151 6.92 5.87 12.80
CA PHE A 151 6.74 7.33 12.80
C PHE A 151 7.74 8.00 13.75
N GLN A 152 9.02 7.65 13.60
CA GLN A 152 10.11 8.27 14.34
C GLN A 152 10.57 9.56 13.65
N GLU A 153 11.37 10.41 14.32
CA GLU A 153 11.90 11.66 13.73
C GLU A 153 12.62 11.42 12.39
N ARG A 154 13.36 10.34 12.27
CA ARG A 154 14.08 9.97 11.05
C ARG A 154 13.15 9.60 9.89
N ASP A 155 11.90 9.24 10.19
CA ASP A 155 10.91 8.80 9.19
C ASP A 155 10.11 10.01 8.65
N TYR A 156 10.22 11.18 9.33
CA TYR A 156 9.64 12.45 8.89
C TYR A 156 10.58 13.13 7.86
N PRO A 157 10.07 13.80 6.81
CA PRO A 157 8.67 14.01 6.45
C PRO A 157 8.05 12.91 5.57
N ALA A 158 8.69 11.77 5.43
CA ALA A 158 8.16 10.70 4.58
C ALA A 158 6.86 10.11 5.17
N HIS A 159 6.88 9.64 6.41
CA HIS A 159 5.68 9.13 7.07
C HIS A 159 4.92 10.28 7.75
N ARG A 160 3.72 10.59 7.24
CA ARG A 160 2.89 11.72 7.67
C ARG A 160 1.64 11.31 8.43
N THR A 161 0.98 10.23 7.97
CA THR A 161 -0.35 9.85 8.47
C THR A 161 -0.33 8.43 9.03
N ALA A 162 -0.41 8.32 10.35
CA ALA A 162 -0.56 7.03 11.02
C ALA A 162 -2.02 6.57 10.91
N LEU A 163 -2.26 5.42 10.28
CA LEU A 163 -3.59 4.83 10.12
C LEU A 163 -3.71 3.55 10.94
N LEU A 164 -4.86 3.41 11.60
CA LEU A 164 -5.25 2.17 12.25
C LEU A 164 -6.11 1.31 11.30
N GLU A 165 -6.26 0.04 11.64
CA GLU A 165 -7.20 -0.85 10.95
C GLU A 165 -8.62 -0.26 10.85
N VAL A 166 -9.10 0.36 11.93
CA VAL A 166 -10.43 0.98 11.99
C VAL A 166 -10.56 2.16 11.02
N ASP A 167 -9.49 2.91 10.82
CA ASP A 167 -9.49 4.05 9.88
C ASP A 167 -9.57 3.55 8.44
N LEU A 168 -8.79 2.51 8.09
CA LEU A 168 -8.85 1.91 6.76
C LEU A 168 -10.24 1.34 6.45
N ARG A 169 -10.89 0.67 7.41
CA ARG A 169 -12.26 0.17 7.24
C ARG A 169 -13.25 1.29 7.02
N ARG A 170 -13.20 2.36 7.84
CA ARG A 170 -14.07 3.53 7.69
C ARG A 170 -13.87 4.22 6.34
N ILE A 171 -12.62 4.39 5.92
CA ILE A 171 -12.31 4.98 4.61
C ILE A 171 -12.86 4.10 3.47
N ALA A 172 -12.74 2.77 3.58
CA ALA A 172 -13.31 1.86 2.60
C ALA A 172 -14.85 1.98 2.53
N ASP A 173 -15.52 2.02 3.69
CA ASP A 173 -16.97 2.21 3.79
C ASP A 173 -17.41 3.57 3.21
N GLU A 174 -16.69 4.66 3.54
CA GLU A 174 -16.91 6.02 2.99
C GLU A 174 -16.76 6.06 1.45
N CYS A 175 -15.91 5.21 0.89
CA CYS A 175 -15.72 5.07 -0.56
C CYS A 175 -16.72 4.10 -1.23
N GLY A 176 -17.66 3.52 -0.47
CA GLY A 176 -18.64 2.56 -0.98
C GLY A 176 -18.00 1.24 -1.43
N LEU A 177 -16.89 0.83 -0.81
CA LEU A 177 -16.23 -0.42 -1.11
C LEU A 177 -16.89 -1.58 -0.33
N GLU A 178 -16.97 -2.74 -0.97
CA GLU A 178 -17.53 -3.96 -0.40
C GLU A 178 -16.43 -5.01 -0.16
N ALA A 179 -16.78 -6.08 0.58
CA ALA A 179 -15.87 -7.18 0.90
C ALA A 179 -14.54 -6.75 1.52
N ALA A 180 -14.55 -5.65 2.27
CA ALA A 180 -13.35 -5.10 2.93
C ALA A 180 -12.79 -6.08 3.95
N ALA A 181 -11.56 -6.55 3.73
CA ALA A 181 -10.86 -7.48 4.59
C ALA A 181 -9.49 -6.93 4.98
N ILE A 182 -9.10 -7.16 6.24
CA ILE A 182 -7.76 -6.86 6.73
C ILE A 182 -6.98 -8.16 6.87
N ASP A 183 -5.79 -8.16 6.27
CA ASP A 183 -4.78 -9.20 6.39
C ASP A 183 -3.51 -8.61 7.02
N TYR A 184 -2.67 -9.47 7.60
CA TYR A 184 -1.45 -9.07 8.28
C TYR A 184 -0.22 -9.79 7.69
N SER A 185 0.94 -9.14 7.75
CA SER A 185 2.18 -9.65 7.14
C SER A 185 2.67 -10.96 7.77
N ARG A 186 2.20 -11.32 8.96
CA ARG A 186 2.67 -12.46 9.78
C ARG A 186 4.18 -12.43 9.99
N ARG A 187 4.74 -11.23 9.93
CA ARG A 187 6.14 -10.95 10.16
C ARG A 187 6.26 -9.67 10.97
N GLY A 188 6.73 -9.78 12.20
CA GLY A 188 6.94 -8.64 13.08
C GLY A 188 8.24 -8.79 13.85
N ARG A 189 8.84 -7.65 14.17
CA ARG A 189 10.07 -7.58 14.97
C ARG A 189 9.74 -7.70 16.45
N VAL A 190 10.57 -8.44 17.16
CA VAL A 190 10.52 -8.50 18.63
C VAL A 190 11.05 -7.16 19.19
N PRO A 191 10.30 -6.45 20.06
CA PRO A 191 10.75 -5.18 20.63
C PRO A 191 12.14 -5.30 21.26
N LEU A 192 12.96 -4.26 21.09
CA LEU A 192 14.32 -4.15 21.63
C LEU A 192 15.34 -5.20 21.15
N THR A 193 15.01 -5.96 20.11
CA THR A 193 15.90 -6.97 19.53
C THR A 193 15.97 -6.82 18.00
N PRO A 194 16.99 -7.39 17.32
CA PRO A 194 17.02 -7.47 15.87
C PRO A 194 16.17 -8.62 15.31
N TRP A 195 15.55 -9.44 16.15
CA TRP A 195 14.88 -10.67 15.75
C TRP A 195 13.43 -10.45 15.34
N HIS A 196 12.92 -11.41 14.55
CA HIS A 196 11.51 -11.50 14.22
C HIS A 196 10.85 -12.62 15.02
N TYR A 197 9.55 -12.48 15.25
CA TYR A 197 8.76 -13.56 15.83
C TYR A 197 8.79 -14.80 14.94
N PRO A 198 8.82 -16.01 15.51
CA PRO A 198 8.63 -17.24 14.75
C PRO A 198 7.32 -17.21 13.96
N THR A 199 7.36 -17.67 12.70
CA THR A 199 6.19 -17.63 11.81
C THR A 199 4.93 -18.29 12.40
N PRO A 200 4.99 -19.45 13.06
CA PRO A 200 3.79 -20.05 13.67
C PRO A 200 3.15 -19.13 14.72
N LEU A 201 3.98 -18.47 15.55
CA LEU A 201 3.50 -17.56 16.59
C LEU A 201 2.88 -16.29 15.96
N ALA A 202 3.54 -15.71 14.97
CA ALA A 202 3.00 -14.56 14.24
C ALA A 202 1.71 -14.89 13.47
N ALA A 203 1.56 -16.14 13.00
CA ALA A 203 0.34 -16.61 12.38
C ALA A 203 -0.81 -16.82 13.38
N ALA A 204 -0.51 -17.22 14.61
CA ALA A 204 -1.51 -17.38 15.68
C ALA A 204 -2.01 -16.03 16.22
N PHE A 205 -1.15 -15.01 16.26
CA PHE A 205 -1.47 -13.67 16.77
C PHE A 205 -1.13 -12.58 15.75
N PRO A 206 -1.70 -12.62 14.51
CA PRO A 206 -1.22 -11.80 13.39
C PRO A 206 -1.35 -10.30 13.65
N ARG A 207 -2.42 -9.85 14.30
CA ARG A 207 -2.65 -8.45 14.62
C ARG A 207 -1.56 -7.85 15.53
N ARG A 208 -1.01 -8.65 16.46
CA ARG A 208 -0.01 -8.18 17.44
C ARG A 208 1.42 -8.42 16.99
N LEU A 209 1.65 -9.45 16.18
CA LEU A 209 2.98 -9.91 15.82
C LEU A 209 3.31 -9.71 14.33
N SER A 210 2.63 -8.73 13.70
CA SER A 210 2.94 -8.29 12.33
C SER A 210 3.24 -6.80 12.30
N ASP A 211 4.29 -6.40 11.62
CA ASP A 211 4.67 -4.98 11.49
C ASP A 211 3.83 -4.24 10.43
N ASN A 212 3.20 -4.97 9.50
CA ASN A 212 2.38 -4.39 8.43
C ASN A 212 1.02 -5.09 8.33
N LEU A 213 0.06 -4.35 7.83
CA LEU A 213 -1.28 -4.84 7.48
C LEU A 213 -1.65 -4.44 6.05
N ALA A 214 -2.62 -5.15 5.49
CA ALA A 214 -3.20 -4.85 4.19
C ALA A 214 -4.71 -4.78 4.29
N LEU A 215 -5.31 -3.75 3.68
CA LEU A 215 -6.72 -3.74 3.32
C LEU A 215 -6.87 -4.27 1.90
N THR A 216 -7.76 -5.23 1.68
CA THR A 216 -8.29 -5.56 0.35
C THR A 216 -9.78 -5.29 0.34
N ALA A 217 -10.26 -4.60 -0.68
CA ALA A 217 -11.68 -4.30 -0.83
C ALA A 217 -12.07 -4.34 -2.31
N ARG A 218 -13.37 -4.47 -2.60
CA ARG A 218 -13.89 -4.54 -3.96
C ARG A 218 -14.72 -3.30 -4.27
N ARG A 219 -14.52 -2.69 -5.43
CA ARG A 219 -15.45 -1.66 -5.87
C ARG A 219 -16.79 -2.29 -6.19
N CYS A 220 -17.88 -1.78 -5.59
CA CYS A 220 -19.23 -2.27 -5.88
C CYS A 220 -19.48 -2.36 -7.39
N ALA A 221 -20.05 -3.47 -7.83
CA ALA A 221 -20.60 -3.54 -9.17
C ALA A 221 -21.77 -2.55 -9.24
N SER A 222 -21.77 -1.61 -10.19
CA SER A 222 -22.92 -0.73 -10.39
C SER A 222 -24.17 -1.59 -10.47
N ARG A 223 -25.14 -1.35 -9.57
CA ARG A 223 -26.48 -1.92 -9.75
C ARG A 223 -27.01 -1.34 -11.07
N SER A 224 -27.08 -2.21 -12.07
CA SER A 224 -27.81 -1.92 -13.32
C SER A 224 -29.28 -1.67 -13.04
#